data_343fa488a83a134a0935e50161b0ebc9
#
_entry.id   343fa488a83a134a0935e50161b0ebc9
#
_cell.length_a   1.000
_cell.length_b   1.000
_cell.length_c   1.000
_cell.angle_alpha   90.00
_cell.angle_beta   90.00
_cell.angle_gamma   90.00
#
_symmetry.space_group_name_H-M   'P 1'
#
loop_
_entity.id
_entity.type
_entity.pdbx_description
1 polymer ?
#
loop_
_entity_poly.entity_id
_entity_poly.type
_entity_poly.pdbx_seq_one_letter_code
_entity_poly.pdbx_strand_id
1 'polypeptide(L)'
;MSLISLVGAAKDFGIRTLFSDLDLHIGEGERLGLIGPNGAGKSTLLKVLAGKEPLGEGERRCSPRLRVELVGQESRITPGLTVLEQVLEGCGAKRDLLVRFSALSDAIAEDPSNEALMAELGQLSQRMDEEDAWSLEQQCREVLQKLGISDLQRPVDDLSGGYRKRVGLASALVACPDVLLLDEPTNHLDAAAVEWLQSWLDRYPGALVLVTHDRYVLDRVTRRMVEVDRGQARTYQGNYSTFLQHKAEEEASEAASAAKFKSVLRRELAWLRQGPKARSTKQKARLQRIEAMREQKPNQAKAKLEMTGISRRIGKQVIEAEAVGVTADGSGGGRPLLDGFSYSFSPEDRIGIIGPNGSGKSTLLDLIAGRREPTQGSLLLGETVHIGYLDQHTEDFNKGKGLDRKVIEFVEEAASRIDLGGEQVTASQLLERFLFPPAQQHSPLAKLSGGERRRLTLCRMLIQAPNVLLLDEPTNDLDVQTLSVL
;
A
#
# COMPACT_ATOMS: atom_id res chain seq x y z
N MET A 1 -26.90 -14.18 4.29
CA MET A 1 -27.08 -14.22 2.82
C MET A 1 -25.82 -13.72 2.14
N SER A 2 -25.53 -14.17 0.90
CA SER A 2 -24.38 -13.61 0.17
C SER A 2 -24.79 -12.26 -0.44
N LEU A 3 -24.01 -11.20 -0.17
CA LEU A 3 -24.23 -9.86 -0.72
C LEU A 3 -23.64 -9.74 -2.14
N ILE A 4 -22.41 -10.25 -2.32
CA ILE A 4 -21.71 -10.27 -3.60
C ILE A 4 -21.10 -11.66 -3.78
N SER A 5 -21.24 -12.24 -4.97
CA SER A 5 -20.60 -13.50 -5.33
C SER A 5 -19.91 -13.40 -6.67
N LEU A 6 -18.69 -13.87 -6.73
CA LEU A 6 -17.96 -14.18 -7.96
C LEU A 6 -17.94 -15.69 -8.13
N VAL A 7 -18.28 -16.18 -9.32
CA VAL A 7 -18.33 -17.62 -9.65
C VAL A 7 -17.53 -17.85 -10.92
N GLY A 8 -16.50 -18.71 -10.84
CA GLY A 8 -15.61 -19.03 -11.95
C GLY A 8 -14.94 -17.77 -12.53
N ALA A 9 -14.68 -16.75 -11.70
CA ALA A 9 -14.26 -15.45 -12.18
C ALA A 9 -12.80 -15.48 -12.67
N ALA A 10 -12.56 -14.94 -13.86
CA ALA A 10 -11.24 -14.76 -14.43
C ALA A 10 -11.06 -13.34 -14.97
N LYS A 11 -9.84 -12.84 -14.85
CA LYS A 11 -9.42 -11.54 -15.40
C LYS A 11 -7.98 -11.59 -15.85
N ASP A 12 -7.74 -11.11 -17.06
CA ASP A 12 -6.41 -10.89 -17.60
C ASP A 12 -6.22 -9.45 -18.09
N PHE A 13 -4.97 -9.07 -18.30
CA PHE A 13 -4.57 -7.89 -19.08
C PHE A 13 -3.59 -8.35 -20.17
N GLY A 14 -4.16 -8.88 -21.25
CA GLY A 14 -3.41 -9.38 -22.39
C GLY A 14 -2.55 -10.60 -22.05
N ILE A 15 -1.26 -10.41 -21.79
CA ILE A 15 -0.31 -11.52 -21.55
C ILE A 15 -0.32 -11.99 -20.07
N ARG A 16 -0.88 -11.20 -19.15
CA ARG A 16 -0.82 -11.47 -17.71
C ARG A 16 -2.19 -11.82 -17.15
N THR A 17 -2.36 -13.06 -16.71
CA THR A 17 -3.52 -13.48 -15.93
C THR A 17 -3.38 -12.95 -14.51
N LEU A 18 -4.39 -12.22 -14.03
CA LEU A 18 -4.44 -11.69 -12.66
C LEU A 18 -5.05 -12.71 -11.70
N PHE A 19 -6.15 -13.33 -12.11
CA PHE A 19 -6.79 -14.45 -11.42
C PHE A 19 -7.62 -15.26 -12.41
N SER A 20 -7.76 -16.54 -12.14
CA SER A 20 -8.56 -17.48 -12.92
C SER A 20 -9.32 -18.42 -11.98
N ASP A 21 -10.50 -18.83 -12.41
CA ASP A 21 -11.37 -19.79 -11.69
C ASP A 21 -11.58 -19.40 -10.20
N LEU A 22 -11.86 -18.11 -9.98
CA LEU A 22 -12.03 -17.58 -8.64
C LEU A 22 -13.49 -17.66 -8.21
N ASP A 23 -13.75 -18.42 -7.15
CA ASP A 23 -15.00 -18.41 -6.41
C ASP A 23 -14.82 -17.61 -5.12
N LEU A 24 -15.56 -16.49 -5.01
CA LEU A 24 -15.49 -15.61 -3.84
C LEU A 24 -16.90 -15.14 -3.48
N HIS A 25 -17.28 -15.34 -2.21
CA HIS A 25 -18.56 -14.89 -1.68
C HIS A 25 -18.31 -13.93 -0.52
N ILE A 26 -19.07 -12.84 -0.50
CA ILE A 26 -19.05 -11.84 0.57
C ILE A 26 -20.42 -11.85 1.21
N GLY A 27 -20.48 -12.20 2.49
CA GLY A 27 -21.68 -12.23 3.33
C GLY A 27 -21.90 -10.93 4.11
N GLU A 28 -23.04 -10.83 4.79
CA GLU A 28 -23.34 -9.72 5.70
C GLU A 28 -22.35 -9.68 6.87
N GLY A 29 -21.87 -8.49 7.23
CA GLY A 29 -20.93 -8.29 8.34
C GLY A 29 -19.58 -8.97 8.17
N GLU A 30 -19.27 -9.48 6.98
CA GLU A 30 -18.01 -10.17 6.73
C GLU A 30 -16.80 -9.23 6.74
N ARG A 31 -15.67 -9.74 7.24
CA ARG A 31 -14.39 -9.03 7.37
C ARG A 31 -13.32 -9.75 6.57
N LEU A 32 -13.14 -9.36 5.32
CA LEU A 32 -12.20 -9.99 4.39
C LEU A 32 -10.93 -9.16 4.22
N GLY A 33 -9.77 -9.76 4.48
CA GLY A 33 -8.47 -9.21 4.10
C GLY A 33 -8.02 -9.78 2.75
N LEU A 34 -7.66 -8.93 1.81
CA LEU A 34 -7.15 -9.34 0.51
C LEU A 34 -5.65 -9.03 0.44
N ILE A 35 -4.84 -10.06 0.29
CA ILE A 35 -3.38 -9.97 0.30
C ILE A 35 -2.77 -10.58 -0.96
N GLY A 36 -1.49 -10.28 -1.19
CA GLY A 36 -0.73 -10.78 -2.32
C GLY A 36 0.35 -9.79 -2.75
N PRO A 37 1.29 -10.19 -3.60
CA PRO A 37 2.34 -9.30 -4.09
C PRO A 37 1.79 -8.12 -4.90
N ASN A 38 2.60 -7.08 -5.03
CA ASN A 38 2.22 -5.94 -5.87
C ASN A 38 2.04 -6.37 -7.32
N GLY A 39 0.98 -5.86 -7.95
CA GLY A 39 0.57 -6.26 -9.30
C GLY A 39 -0.14 -7.61 -9.39
N ALA A 40 -0.46 -8.31 -8.29
CA ALA A 40 -1.21 -9.56 -8.30
C ALA A 40 -2.69 -9.41 -8.72
N GLY A 41 -3.19 -8.18 -8.83
CA GLY A 41 -4.57 -7.92 -9.23
C GLY A 41 -5.52 -7.58 -8.07
N LYS A 42 -5.03 -7.29 -6.87
CA LYS A 42 -5.84 -6.93 -5.70
C LYS A 42 -6.80 -5.76 -5.97
N SER A 43 -6.26 -4.64 -6.44
CA SER A 43 -7.07 -3.44 -6.77
C SER A 43 -8.05 -3.70 -7.93
N THR A 44 -7.68 -4.55 -8.89
CA THR A 44 -8.58 -4.96 -9.97
C THR A 44 -9.72 -5.82 -9.43
N LEU A 45 -9.43 -6.74 -8.51
CA LEU A 45 -10.45 -7.56 -7.87
C LEU A 45 -11.43 -6.69 -7.06
N LEU A 46 -10.94 -5.66 -6.34
CA LEU A 46 -11.81 -4.69 -5.68
C LEU A 46 -12.70 -3.93 -6.68
N LYS A 47 -12.16 -3.51 -7.84
CA LYS A 47 -12.95 -2.86 -8.90
C LYS A 47 -14.00 -3.79 -9.49
N VAL A 48 -13.68 -5.08 -9.67
CA VAL A 48 -14.65 -6.11 -10.12
C VAL A 48 -15.74 -6.29 -9.07
N LEU A 49 -15.40 -6.41 -7.79
CA LEU A 49 -16.37 -6.51 -6.69
C LEU A 49 -17.28 -5.28 -6.63
N ALA A 50 -16.73 -4.08 -6.87
CA ALA A 50 -17.49 -2.84 -6.96
C ALA A 50 -18.37 -2.73 -8.23
N GLY A 51 -18.20 -3.63 -9.22
CA GLY A 51 -18.87 -3.52 -10.52
C GLY A 51 -18.32 -2.40 -11.41
N LYS A 52 -17.15 -1.86 -11.10
CA LYS A 52 -16.47 -0.79 -11.87
C LYS A 52 -15.54 -1.35 -12.97
N GLU A 53 -15.26 -2.64 -12.92
CA GLU A 53 -14.44 -3.36 -13.91
C GLU A 53 -15.13 -4.65 -14.31
N PRO A 54 -15.28 -4.96 -15.63
CA PRO A 54 -15.89 -6.20 -16.09
C PRO A 54 -14.95 -7.40 -15.87
N LEU A 55 -15.52 -8.57 -15.68
CA LEU A 55 -14.80 -9.85 -15.74
C LEU A 55 -14.40 -10.20 -17.18
N GLY A 56 -13.35 -11.00 -17.35
CA GLY A 56 -13.02 -11.66 -18.61
C GLY A 56 -13.90 -12.91 -18.80
N GLU A 57 -13.99 -13.73 -17.73
CA GLU A 57 -14.83 -14.94 -17.69
C GLU A 57 -15.50 -15.04 -16.32
N GLY A 58 -16.55 -15.88 -16.23
CA GLY A 58 -17.32 -16.08 -15.01
C GLY A 58 -18.42 -15.05 -14.80
N GLU A 59 -19.01 -15.04 -13.61
CA GLU A 59 -20.17 -14.22 -13.30
C GLU A 59 -20.01 -13.49 -11.96
N ARG A 60 -20.43 -12.20 -11.95
CA ARG A 60 -20.61 -11.41 -10.74
C ARG A 60 -22.09 -11.30 -10.40
N ARG A 61 -22.50 -11.86 -9.28
CA ARG A 61 -23.85 -11.73 -8.72
C ARG A 61 -23.85 -10.78 -7.55
N CYS A 62 -24.85 -9.93 -7.49
CA CYS A 62 -24.99 -8.89 -6.46
C CYS A 62 -26.44 -8.84 -5.99
N SER A 63 -26.66 -8.67 -4.70
CA SER A 63 -27.99 -8.46 -4.13
C SER A 63 -28.63 -7.18 -4.69
N PRO A 64 -29.95 -7.17 -4.94
CA PRO A 64 -30.64 -5.97 -5.41
C PRO A 64 -30.51 -4.82 -4.40
N ARG A 65 -30.35 -3.59 -4.90
CA ARG A 65 -30.24 -2.35 -4.10
C ARG A 65 -29.05 -2.29 -3.12
N LEU A 66 -28.06 -3.16 -3.28
CA LEU A 66 -26.86 -3.16 -2.46
C LEU A 66 -26.04 -1.89 -2.70
N ARG A 67 -25.72 -1.16 -1.63
CA ARG A 67 -24.82 0.00 -1.69
C ARG A 67 -23.39 -0.50 -1.50
N VAL A 68 -22.56 -0.39 -2.54
CA VAL A 68 -21.16 -0.77 -2.53
C VAL A 68 -20.32 0.47 -2.76
N GLU A 69 -19.43 0.77 -1.83
CA GLU A 69 -18.48 1.88 -1.97
C GLU A 69 -17.04 1.36 -2.05
N LEU A 70 -16.29 1.89 -3.01
CA LEU A 70 -14.89 1.58 -3.22
C LEU A 70 -14.04 2.83 -3.03
N VAL A 71 -13.22 2.83 -1.99
CA VAL A 71 -12.11 3.77 -1.78
C VAL A 71 -10.87 3.17 -2.43
N GLY A 72 -10.55 3.63 -3.62
CA GLY A 72 -9.39 3.18 -4.39
C GLY A 72 -8.16 4.05 -4.18
N GLN A 73 -7.11 3.78 -4.95
CA GLN A 73 -5.88 4.59 -4.94
C GLN A 73 -6.12 6.01 -5.45
N GLU A 74 -7.07 6.19 -6.36
CA GLU A 74 -7.54 7.49 -6.84
C GLU A 74 -8.92 7.77 -6.24
N SER A 75 -9.04 8.89 -5.53
CA SER A 75 -10.31 9.33 -4.96
C SER A 75 -11.16 9.99 -6.03
N ARG A 76 -12.43 9.59 -6.12
CA ARG A 76 -13.42 10.34 -6.92
C ARG A 76 -13.72 11.64 -6.19
N ILE A 77 -13.41 12.74 -6.83
CA ILE A 77 -13.68 14.08 -6.35
C ILE A 77 -14.53 14.78 -7.39
N THR A 78 -15.61 15.40 -6.94
CA THR A 78 -16.48 16.22 -7.78
C THR A 78 -15.95 17.65 -7.77
N PRO A 79 -15.46 18.20 -8.89
CA PRO A 79 -14.92 19.55 -8.94
C PRO A 79 -15.94 20.59 -8.48
N GLY A 80 -15.46 21.64 -7.82
CA GLY A 80 -16.27 22.77 -7.37
C GLY A 80 -16.98 22.58 -6.03
N LEU A 81 -16.88 21.38 -5.41
CA LEU A 81 -17.43 21.16 -4.07
C LEU A 81 -16.44 21.56 -2.97
N THR A 82 -16.96 21.90 -1.81
CA THR A 82 -16.19 22.00 -0.58
C THR A 82 -15.92 20.61 0.00
N VAL A 83 -14.98 20.52 0.95
CA VAL A 83 -14.68 19.27 1.67
C VAL A 83 -15.93 18.68 2.32
N LEU A 84 -16.73 19.51 2.99
CA LEU A 84 -17.97 19.06 3.66
C LEU A 84 -18.98 18.53 2.66
N GLU A 85 -19.24 19.25 1.58
CA GLU A 85 -20.18 18.85 0.53
C GLU A 85 -19.75 17.54 -0.15
N GLN A 86 -18.46 17.38 -0.38
CA GLN A 86 -17.89 16.13 -0.97
C GLN A 86 -18.11 14.94 -0.04
N VAL A 87 -17.92 15.11 1.28
CA VAL A 87 -18.15 14.02 2.25
C VAL A 87 -19.62 13.66 2.33
N LEU A 88 -20.50 14.64 2.24
CA LEU A 88 -21.94 14.44 2.28
C LEU A 88 -22.53 13.88 0.98
N GLU A 89 -21.78 13.89 -0.14
CA GLU A 89 -22.31 13.51 -1.47
C GLU A 89 -22.94 12.10 -1.48
N GLY A 90 -22.36 11.15 -0.68
CA GLY A 90 -22.88 9.79 -0.54
C GLY A 90 -24.08 9.61 0.38
N CYS A 91 -24.56 10.68 1.07
CA CYS A 91 -25.56 10.60 2.14
C CYS A 91 -27.01 10.81 1.70
N GLY A 92 -27.27 10.99 0.38
CA GLY A 92 -28.62 11.07 -0.17
C GLY A 92 -29.43 12.26 0.36
N ALA A 93 -30.73 12.02 0.69
CA ALA A 93 -31.66 13.09 1.09
C ALA A 93 -31.19 13.89 2.32
N LYS A 94 -30.52 13.28 3.27
CA LYS A 94 -29.97 13.98 4.45
C LYS A 94 -28.93 15.05 4.07
N ARG A 95 -28.17 14.84 3.01
CA ARG A 95 -27.26 15.85 2.45
C ARG A 95 -28.02 17.10 2.02
N ASP A 96 -29.10 16.92 1.23
CA ASP A 96 -29.82 18.03 0.66
C ASP A 96 -30.46 18.91 1.76
N LEU A 97 -30.88 18.29 2.86
CA LEU A 97 -31.35 18.99 4.05
C LEU A 97 -30.25 19.82 4.71
N LEU A 98 -29.05 19.23 4.90
CA LEU A 98 -27.90 19.91 5.54
C LEU A 98 -27.39 21.07 4.69
N VAL A 99 -27.24 20.88 3.38
CA VAL A 99 -26.76 21.92 2.47
C VAL A 99 -27.73 23.05 2.43
N ARG A 100 -29.06 22.77 2.35
CA ARG A 100 -30.12 23.81 2.35
C ARG A 100 -30.17 24.55 3.69
N PHE A 101 -29.98 23.85 4.81
CA PHE A 101 -29.93 24.46 6.13
C PHE A 101 -28.75 25.42 6.28
N SER A 102 -27.54 25.02 5.83
CA SER A 102 -26.36 25.88 5.85
C SER A 102 -26.56 27.14 5.00
N ALA A 103 -27.02 26.98 3.75
CA ALA A 103 -27.27 28.10 2.84
C ALA A 103 -28.36 29.08 3.40
N LEU A 104 -29.38 28.53 4.03
CA LEU A 104 -30.44 29.35 4.63
C LEU A 104 -29.96 30.10 5.90
N SER A 105 -29.11 29.45 6.70
CA SER A 105 -28.47 30.07 7.87
C SER A 105 -27.54 31.22 7.46
N ASP A 106 -26.76 31.05 6.38
CA ASP A 106 -25.91 32.10 5.86
C ASP A 106 -26.73 33.28 5.30
N ALA A 107 -27.82 33.01 4.58
CA ALA A 107 -28.73 34.04 4.07
C ALA A 107 -29.40 34.83 5.20
N ILE A 108 -29.80 34.20 6.32
CA ILE A 108 -30.35 34.87 7.50
C ILE A 108 -29.26 35.70 8.20
N ALA A 109 -28.00 35.27 8.22
CA ALA A 109 -26.94 36.07 8.78
C ALA A 109 -26.71 37.39 8.00
N GLU A 110 -26.97 37.39 6.69
CA GLU A 110 -26.91 38.59 5.84
C GLU A 110 -28.18 39.49 6.00
N ASP A 111 -29.39 38.90 6.16
CA ASP A 111 -30.64 39.64 6.39
C ASP A 111 -31.43 39.04 7.55
N PRO A 112 -31.09 39.43 8.81
CA PRO A 112 -31.73 38.89 10.02
C PRO A 112 -33.22 39.29 10.19
N SER A 113 -33.74 40.25 9.40
CA SER A 113 -35.11 40.75 9.49
C SER A 113 -36.10 40.02 8.56
N ASN A 114 -35.65 39.08 7.77
CA ASN A 114 -36.46 38.37 6.79
C ASN A 114 -37.29 37.24 7.43
N GLU A 115 -38.54 37.55 7.74
CA GLU A 115 -39.49 36.61 8.37
C GLU A 115 -39.74 35.35 7.53
N ALA A 116 -39.69 35.45 6.19
CA ALA A 116 -39.88 34.31 5.30
C ALA A 116 -38.72 33.29 5.40
N LEU A 117 -37.46 33.76 5.45
CA LEU A 117 -36.30 32.93 5.65
C LEU A 117 -36.30 32.25 7.03
N MET A 118 -36.72 32.96 8.07
CA MET A 118 -36.85 32.39 9.41
C MET A 118 -37.94 31.32 9.49
N ALA A 119 -39.08 31.52 8.83
CA ALA A 119 -40.14 30.50 8.76
C ALA A 119 -39.68 29.24 8.01
N GLU A 120 -38.93 29.40 6.90
CA GLU A 120 -38.35 28.29 6.14
C GLU A 120 -37.31 27.54 6.96
N LEU A 121 -36.45 28.24 7.70
CA LEU A 121 -35.46 27.63 8.59
C LEU A 121 -36.12 26.78 9.67
N GLY A 122 -37.22 27.26 10.26
CA GLY A 122 -38.00 26.50 11.25
C GLY A 122 -38.58 25.20 10.70
N GLN A 123 -39.15 25.23 9.49
CA GLN A 123 -39.64 24.01 8.82
C GLN A 123 -38.50 23.04 8.46
N LEU A 124 -37.36 23.56 8.00
CA LEU A 124 -36.20 22.76 7.66
C LEU A 124 -35.60 22.12 8.90
N SER A 125 -35.51 22.87 10.03
CA SER A 125 -35.02 22.33 11.31
C SER A 125 -35.89 21.18 11.80
N GLN A 126 -37.22 21.30 11.71
CA GLN A 126 -38.10 20.19 12.06
C GLN A 126 -37.84 18.94 11.20
N ARG A 127 -37.67 19.11 9.89
CA ARG A 127 -37.34 17.99 9.00
C ARG A 127 -35.98 17.38 9.32
N MET A 128 -35.00 18.18 9.71
CA MET A 128 -33.69 17.71 10.15
C MET A 128 -33.77 16.89 11.43
N ASP A 129 -34.67 17.25 12.37
CA ASP A 129 -34.95 16.47 13.57
C ASP A 129 -35.61 15.12 13.21
N GLU A 130 -36.64 15.14 12.34
CA GLU A 130 -37.39 13.96 11.92
C GLU A 130 -36.50 12.94 11.19
N GLU A 131 -35.56 13.41 10.39
CA GLU A 131 -34.66 12.57 9.61
C GLU A 131 -33.30 12.29 10.31
N ASP A 132 -33.11 12.77 11.56
CA ASP A 132 -31.85 12.68 12.30
C ASP A 132 -30.63 13.16 11.45
N ALA A 133 -30.80 14.32 10.81
CA ALA A 133 -29.78 14.89 9.94
C ALA A 133 -28.68 15.62 10.73
N TRP A 134 -28.95 16.06 11.94
CA TRP A 134 -27.96 16.69 12.83
C TRP A 134 -26.85 15.72 13.25
N SER A 135 -27.21 14.47 13.50
CA SER A 135 -26.23 13.43 13.83
C SER A 135 -25.23 13.20 12.69
N LEU A 136 -25.69 13.33 11.44
CA LEU A 136 -24.84 13.19 10.26
C LEU A 136 -23.78 14.31 10.17
N GLU A 137 -24.16 15.56 10.42
CA GLU A 137 -23.19 16.67 10.42
C GLU A 137 -22.12 16.48 11.49
N GLN A 138 -22.53 16.10 12.69
CA GLN A 138 -21.60 15.82 13.77
C GLN A 138 -20.65 14.66 13.43
N GLN A 139 -21.18 13.58 12.85
CA GLN A 139 -20.38 12.45 12.39
C GLN A 139 -19.37 12.87 11.30
N CYS A 140 -19.81 13.69 10.33
CA CYS A 140 -18.90 14.22 9.30
C CYS A 140 -17.75 14.99 9.92
N ARG A 141 -18.05 15.92 10.82
CA ARG A 141 -17.04 16.75 11.51
C ARG A 141 -16.07 15.88 12.33
N GLU A 142 -16.59 14.91 13.08
CA GLU A 142 -15.77 13.98 13.85
C GLU A 142 -14.84 13.17 12.96
N VAL A 143 -15.36 12.54 11.90
CA VAL A 143 -14.58 11.73 10.96
C VAL A 143 -13.49 12.58 10.30
N LEU A 144 -13.83 13.77 9.82
CA LEU A 144 -12.88 14.68 9.19
C LEU A 144 -11.77 15.12 10.16
N GLN A 145 -12.15 15.48 11.39
CA GLN A 145 -11.19 15.85 12.43
C GLN A 145 -10.22 14.70 12.77
N LYS A 146 -10.75 13.47 12.91
CA LYS A 146 -9.93 12.26 13.17
C LYS A 146 -8.99 11.92 12.03
N LEU A 147 -9.36 12.26 10.79
CA LEU A 147 -8.50 12.12 9.61
C LEU A 147 -7.57 13.33 9.39
N GLY A 148 -7.52 14.28 10.33
CA GLY A 148 -6.64 15.44 10.29
C GLY A 148 -7.05 16.49 9.24
N ILE A 149 -8.35 16.63 8.98
CA ILE A 149 -8.93 17.62 8.08
C ILE A 149 -9.71 18.63 8.92
N SER A 150 -9.22 19.88 9.00
CA SER A 150 -9.79 20.93 9.83
C SER A 150 -10.59 21.98 9.04
N ASP A 151 -10.22 22.22 7.79
CA ASP A 151 -10.88 23.22 6.95
C ASP A 151 -11.95 22.56 6.08
N LEU A 152 -13.18 22.67 6.51
CA LEU A 152 -14.35 22.02 5.90
C LEU A 152 -14.89 22.79 4.68
N GLN A 153 -14.60 24.10 4.60
CA GLN A 153 -15.07 24.98 3.53
C GLN A 153 -14.09 25.07 2.36
N ARG A 154 -12.89 24.48 2.52
CA ARG A 154 -11.87 24.50 1.47
C ARG A 154 -12.36 23.76 0.23
N PRO A 155 -12.19 24.34 -0.99
CA PRO A 155 -12.48 23.65 -2.23
C PRO A 155 -11.64 22.37 -2.38
N VAL A 156 -12.27 21.28 -2.81
CA VAL A 156 -11.57 20.00 -2.99
C VAL A 156 -10.51 20.05 -4.11
N ASP A 157 -10.66 20.98 -5.04
CA ASP A 157 -9.72 21.19 -6.15
C ASP A 157 -8.36 21.72 -5.68
N ASP A 158 -8.31 22.41 -4.55
CA ASP A 158 -7.08 22.96 -3.94
C ASP A 158 -6.35 21.98 -3.03
N LEU A 159 -6.86 20.75 -2.91
CA LEU A 159 -6.29 19.77 -2.00
C LEU A 159 -5.15 18.98 -2.66
N SER A 160 -4.11 18.69 -1.87
CA SER A 160 -3.07 17.73 -2.27
C SER A 160 -3.64 16.32 -2.45
N GLY A 161 -2.93 15.46 -3.20
CA GLY A 161 -3.37 14.09 -3.42
C GLY A 161 -3.66 13.29 -2.15
N GLY A 162 -2.82 13.45 -1.11
CA GLY A 162 -3.04 12.82 0.19
C GLY A 162 -4.28 13.34 0.93
N TYR A 163 -4.55 14.66 0.84
CA TYR A 163 -5.78 15.24 1.39
C TYR A 163 -7.02 14.73 0.66
N ARG A 164 -6.97 14.67 -0.69
CA ARG A 164 -8.08 14.12 -1.51
C ARG A 164 -8.42 12.69 -1.12
N LYS A 165 -7.40 11.85 -0.89
CA LYS A 165 -7.62 10.46 -0.43
C LYS A 165 -8.30 10.41 0.94
N ARG A 166 -7.89 11.26 1.90
CA ARG A 166 -8.51 11.33 3.22
C ARG A 166 -9.97 11.80 3.15
N VAL A 167 -10.27 12.78 2.29
CA VAL A 167 -11.66 13.23 2.05
C VAL A 167 -12.50 12.11 1.42
N GLY A 168 -11.97 11.39 0.42
CA GLY A 168 -12.64 10.23 -0.17
C GLY A 168 -12.89 9.09 0.83
N LEU A 169 -11.93 8.84 1.72
CA LEU A 169 -12.12 7.89 2.82
C LEU A 169 -13.22 8.37 3.77
N ALA A 170 -13.20 9.65 4.20
CA ALA A 170 -14.24 10.23 5.05
C ALA A 170 -15.62 10.07 4.42
N SER A 171 -15.78 10.38 3.13
CA SER A 171 -17.04 10.22 2.40
C SER A 171 -17.57 8.78 2.47
N ALA A 172 -16.72 7.79 2.22
CA ALA A 172 -17.11 6.38 2.29
C ALA A 172 -17.49 5.92 3.71
N LEU A 173 -16.76 6.40 4.73
CA LEU A 173 -17.06 6.07 6.13
C LEU A 173 -18.38 6.67 6.60
N VAL A 174 -18.65 7.92 6.26
CA VAL A 174 -19.89 8.62 6.62
C VAL A 174 -21.10 8.07 5.86
N ALA A 175 -20.95 7.73 4.58
CA ALA A 175 -22.01 7.11 3.77
C ALA A 175 -22.46 5.75 4.30
N CYS A 176 -21.64 5.06 5.09
CA CYS A 176 -21.91 3.77 5.72
C CYS A 176 -22.62 2.77 4.77
N PRO A 177 -21.98 2.36 3.67
CA PRO A 177 -22.58 1.47 2.67
C PRO A 177 -22.78 0.05 3.22
N ASP A 178 -23.53 -0.81 2.53
CA ASP A 178 -23.71 -2.22 2.93
C ASP A 178 -22.43 -3.04 2.76
N VAL A 179 -21.60 -2.68 1.74
CA VAL A 179 -20.27 -3.26 1.49
C VAL A 179 -19.25 -2.14 1.26
N LEU A 180 -18.23 -2.13 2.09
CA LEU A 180 -17.12 -1.18 2.02
C LEU A 180 -15.86 -1.89 1.49
N LEU A 181 -15.33 -1.40 0.38
CA LEU A 181 -14.12 -1.90 -0.27
C LEU A 181 -13.02 -0.86 -0.12
N LEU A 182 -11.93 -1.21 0.57
CA LEU A 182 -10.84 -0.29 0.89
C LEU A 182 -9.52 -0.77 0.25
N ASP A 183 -8.90 0.09 -0.55
CA ASP A 183 -7.59 -0.16 -1.16
C ASP A 183 -6.53 0.77 -0.55
N GLU A 184 -5.68 0.22 0.33
CA GLU A 184 -4.63 0.91 1.07
C GLU A 184 -5.14 2.17 1.84
N PRO A 185 -6.17 2.04 2.71
CA PRO A 185 -6.75 3.20 3.39
C PRO A 185 -5.84 3.83 4.44
N THR A 186 -4.81 3.13 4.89
CA THR A 186 -3.84 3.60 5.89
C THR A 186 -2.75 4.49 5.31
N ASN A 187 -2.55 4.48 4.00
CA ASN A 187 -1.58 5.34 3.33
C ASN A 187 -1.92 6.81 3.55
N HIS A 188 -0.92 7.62 3.88
CA HIS A 188 -1.02 9.05 4.19
C HIS A 188 -1.78 9.39 5.49
N LEU A 189 -2.07 8.41 6.36
CA LEU A 189 -2.59 8.62 7.71
C LEU A 189 -1.43 8.61 8.72
N ASP A 190 -1.54 9.44 9.75
CA ASP A 190 -0.64 9.32 10.90
C ASP A 190 -1.11 8.21 11.86
N ALA A 191 -0.28 7.87 12.83
CA ALA A 191 -0.53 6.75 13.74
C ALA A 191 -1.86 6.89 14.51
N ALA A 192 -2.22 8.11 14.91
CA ALA A 192 -3.46 8.36 15.63
C ALA A 192 -4.70 8.15 14.75
N ALA A 193 -4.64 8.61 13.49
CA ALA A 193 -5.70 8.40 12.51
C ALA A 193 -5.83 6.91 12.14
N VAL A 194 -4.71 6.17 12.02
CA VAL A 194 -4.72 4.72 11.78
C VAL A 194 -5.37 3.96 12.93
N GLU A 195 -5.01 4.26 14.18
CA GLU A 195 -5.60 3.63 15.37
C GLU A 195 -7.10 3.90 15.48
N TRP A 196 -7.51 5.15 15.21
CA TRP A 196 -8.93 5.49 15.15
C TRP A 196 -9.65 4.73 14.05
N LEU A 197 -9.09 4.68 12.82
CA LEU A 197 -9.66 3.97 11.68
C LEU A 197 -9.83 2.48 11.98
N GLN A 198 -8.84 1.83 12.58
CA GLN A 198 -8.94 0.43 13.02
C GLN A 198 -10.13 0.22 13.96
N SER A 199 -10.27 1.10 14.96
CA SER A 199 -11.35 1.02 15.93
C SER A 199 -12.72 1.26 15.31
N TRP A 200 -12.80 2.11 14.29
CA TRP A 200 -14.00 2.38 13.52
C TRP A 200 -14.36 1.17 12.64
N LEU A 201 -13.40 0.63 11.89
CA LEU A 201 -13.59 -0.54 11.03
C LEU A 201 -13.99 -1.80 11.82
N ASP A 202 -13.47 -1.99 13.01
CA ASP A 202 -13.82 -3.13 13.88
C ASP A 202 -15.31 -3.12 14.28
N ARG A 203 -15.92 -1.93 14.42
CA ARG A 203 -17.34 -1.74 14.78
C ARG A 203 -18.27 -1.58 13.57
N TYR A 204 -17.69 -1.51 12.37
CA TYR A 204 -18.48 -1.28 11.15
C TYR A 204 -19.58 -2.34 10.97
N PRO A 205 -20.87 -1.98 10.75
CA PRO A 205 -21.96 -2.97 10.70
C PRO A 205 -22.00 -3.75 9.38
N GLY A 206 -21.59 -3.14 8.26
CA GLY A 206 -21.61 -3.74 6.93
C GLY A 206 -20.48 -4.72 6.67
N ALA A 207 -20.44 -5.30 5.48
CA ALA A 207 -19.34 -6.12 5.04
C ALA A 207 -18.13 -5.26 4.63
N LEU A 208 -16.93 -5.75 4.91
CA LEU A 208 -15.67 -5.06 4.63
C LEU A 208 -14.73 -5.96 3.83
N VAL A 209 -14.18 -5.42 2.74
CA VAL A 209 -13.03 -6.00 2.05
C VAL A 209 -11.89 -5.00 2.11
N LEU A 210 -10.77 -5.43 2.68
CA LEU A 210 -9.63 -4.58 2.98
C LEU A 210 -8.38 -5.08 2.27
N VAL A 211 -7.76 -4.22 1.47
CA VAL A 211 -6.40 -4.37 0.96
C VAL A 211 -5.52 -3.41 1.74
N THR A 212 -4.53 -3.91 2.45
CA THR A 212 -3.50 -3.07 3.08
C THR A 212 -2.24 -3.88 3.34
N HIS A 213 -1.12 -3.18 3.42
CA HIS A 213 0.17 -3.72 3.86
C HIS A 213 0.40 -3.55 5.37
N ASP A 214 -0.51 -2.86 6.07
CA ASP A 214 -0.47 -2.73 7.52
C ASP A 214 -0.96 -4.03 8.18
N ARG A 215 -0.01 -4.77 8.76
CA ARG A 215 -0.23 -6.08 9.39
C ARG A 215 -1.12 -5.97 10.64
N TYR A 216 -0.99 -4.88 11.38
CA TYR A 216 -1.76 -4.65 12.61
C TYR A 216 -3.23 -4.40 12.30
N VAL A 217 -3.49 -3.62 11.23
CA VAL A 217 -4.87 -3.39 10.75
C VAL A 217 -5.49 -4.69 10.25
N LEU A 218 -4.77 -5.47 9.43
CA LEU A 218 -5.24 -6.78 8.97
C LEU A 218 -5.54 -7.73 10.13
N ASP A 219 -4.64 -7.83 11.10
CA ASP A 219 -4.78 -8.76 12.21
C ASP A 219 -5.98 -8.43 13.11
N ARG A 220 -6.22 -7.14 13.35
CA ARG A 220 -7.31 -6.68 14.21
C ARG A 220 -8.67 -6.72 13.53
N VAL A 221 -8.75 -6.30 12.27
CA VAL A 221 -10.02 -6.04 11.58
C VAL A 221 -10.55 -7.25 10.82
N THR A 222 -9.66 -8.10 10.26
CA THR A 222 -10.09 -9.18 9.38
C THR A 222 -10.39 -10.49 10.13
N ARG A 223 -11.29 -11.31 9.56
CA ARG A 223 -11.69 -12.62 10.08
C ARG A 223 -11.50 -13.72 9.03
N ARG A 224 -11.29 -13.35 7.78
CA ARG A 224 -11.00 -14.24 6.65
C ARG A 224 -9.98 -13.54 5.75
N MET A 225 -9.02 -14.30 5.26
CA MET A 225 -7.98 -13.80 4.36
C MET A 225 -8.11 -14.46 2.99
N VAL A 226 -7.90 -13.70 1.92
CA VAL A 226 -7.77 -14.20 0.55
C VAL A 226 -6.40 -13.77 0.01
N GLU A 227 -5.58 -14.75 -0.33
CA GLU A 227 -4.31 -14.53 -1.00
C GLU A 227 -4.49 -14.63 -2.50
N VAL A 228 -4.12 -13.59 -3.24
CA VAL A 228 -4.04 -13.61 -4.71
C VAL A 228 -2.58 -13.67 -5.10
N ASP A 229 -2.15 -14.79 -5.66
CA ASP A 229 -0.76 -15.00 -6.10
C ASP A 229 -0.73 -15.84 -7.38
N ARG A 230 0.05 -15.41 -8.38
CA ARG A 230 0.30 -16.12 -9.65
C ARG A 230 -0.98 -16.58 -10.39
N GLY A 231 -1.98 -15.74 -10.41
CA GLY A 231 -3.25 -16.03 -11.09
C GLY A 231 -4.21 -16.94 -10.32
N GLN A 232 -3.86 -17.33 -9.10
CA GLN A 232 -4.71 -18.13 -8.22
C GLN A 232 -5.13 -17.33 -6.99
N ALA A 233 -6.32 -17.62 -6.47
CA ALA A 233 -6.78 -17.07 -5.21
C ALA A 233 -7.05 -18.21 -4.21
N ARG A 234 -6.51 -18.08 -3.00
CA ARG A 234 -6.68 -19.05 -1.91
C ARG A 234 -7.28 -18.37 -0.71
N THR A 235 -8.25 -19.04 -0.10
CA THR A 235 -8.97 -18.53 1.08
C THR A 235 -8.47 -19.20 2.34
N TYR A 236 -8.21 -18.41 3.38
CA TYR A 236 -7.79 -18.85 4.71
C TYR A 236 -8.78 -18.31 5.74
N GLN A 237 -9.21 -19.16 6.66
CA GLN A 237 -10.04 -18.74 7.79
C GLN A 237 -9.15 -18.17 8.89
N GLY A 238 -9.59 -17.08 9.51
CA GLY A 238 -8.87 -16.40 10.57
C GLY A 238 -8.29 -15.04 10.13
N ASN A 239 -7.53 -14.44 11.04
CA ASN A 239 -6.88 -13.15 10.85
C ASN A 239 -5.50 -13.32 10.18
N TYR A 240 -4.75 -12.21 10.08
CA TYR A 240 -3.43 -12.19 9.45
C TYR A 240 -2.41 -13.11 10.15
N SER A 241 -2.38 -13.15 11.49
CA SER A 241 -1.50 -14.04 12.25
C SER A 241 -1.77 -15.51 11.97
N THR A 242 -3.05 -15.90 11.91
CA THR A 242 -3.47 -17.27 11.55
C THR A 242 -3.06 -17.61 10.11
N PHE A 243 -3.25 -16.67 9.18
CA PHE A 243 -2.78 -16.82 7.80
C PHE A 243 -1.27 -17.10 7.72
N LEU A 244 -0.45 -16.34 8.46
CA LEU A 244 1.00 -16.54 8.46
C LEU A 244 1.41 -17.92 8.98
N GLN A 245 0.71 -18.46 10.01
CA GLN A 245 0.96 -19.80 10.50
C GLN A 245 0.65 -20.86 9.44
N HIS A 246 -0.52 -20.81 8.82
CA HIS A 246 -0.88 -21.73 7.75
C HIS A 246 0.08 -21.64 6.56
N LYS A 247 0.51 -20.44 6.21
CA LYS A 247 1.45 -20.23 5.12
C LYS A 247 2.82 -20.82 5.40
N ALA A 248 3.31 -20.68 6.63
CA ALA A 248 4.58 -21.28 7.05
C ALA A 248 4.52 -22.82 7.02
N GLU A 249 3.40 -23.41 7.44
CA GLU A 249 3.17 -24.86 7.38
C GLU A 249 3.09 -25.36 5.92
N GLU A 250 2.38 -24.66 5.04
CA GLU A 250 2.30 -24.96 3.61
C GLU A 250 3.70 -24.91 2.97
N GLU A 251 4.46 -23.83 3.20
CA GLU A 251 5.82 -23.67 2.65
C GLU A 251 6.78 -24.77 3.15
N ALA A 252 6.69 -25.13 4.42
CA ALA A 252 7.48 -26.24 4.98
C ALA A 252 7.12 -27.59 4.35
N SER A 253 5.85 -27.86 4.15
CA SER A 253 5.35 -29.05 3.47
C SER A 253 5.75 -29.12 2.00
N GLU A 254 5.62 -27.99 1.27
CA GLU A 254 6.07 -27.89 -0.14
C GLU A 254 7.58 -28.10 -0.26
N ALA A 255 8.39 -27.49 0.63
CA ALA A 255 9.82 -27.64 0.65
C ALA A 255 10.25 -29.10 0.91
N ALA A 256 9.60 -29.78 1.86
CA ALA A 256 9.84 -31.20 2.14
C ALA A 256 9.47 -32.09 0.94
N SER A 257 8.33 -31.80 0.30
CA SER A 257 7.87 -32.52 -0.89
C SER A 257 8.80 -32.28 -2.08
N ALA A 258 9.25 -31.06 -2.31
CA ALA A 258 10.22 -30.72 -3.36
C ALA A 258 11.59 -31.41 -3.13
N ALA A 259 12.08 -31.44 -1.88
CA ALA A 259 13.30 -32.15 -1.52
C ALA A 259 13.17 -33.65 -1.77
N LYS A 260 12.06 -34.25 -1.39
CA LYS A 260 11.73 -35.67 -1.66
C LYS A 260 11.67 -35.96 -3.16
N PHE A 261 10.99 -35.12 -3.91
CA PHE A 261 10.88 -35.22 -5.38
C PHE A 261 12.26 -35.14 -6.03
N LYS A 262 13.09 -34.15 -5.65
CA LYS A 262 14.46 -33.97 -6.15
C LYS A 262 15.36 -35.17 -5.84
N SER A 263 15.20 -35.77 -4.65
CA SER A 263 15.92 -36.98 -4.24
C SER A 263 15.51 -38.20 -5.07
N VAL A 264 14.20 -38.38 -5.32
CA VAL A 264 13.69 -39.47 -6.17
C VAL A 264 14.16 -39.28 -7.61
N LEU A 265 14.01 -38.07 -8.18
CA LEU A 265 14.50 -37.76 -9.54
C LEU A 265 16.00 -38.00 -9.70
N ARG A 266 16.80 -37.62 -8.71
CA ARG A 266 18.26 -37.87 -8.74
C ARG A 266 18.58 -39.36 -8.78
N ARG A 267 17.87 -40.19 -7.99
CA ARG A 267 18.03 -41.65 -8.01
C ARG A 267 17.65 -42.26 -9.35
N GLU A 268 16.51 -41.82 -9.92
CA GLU A 268 16.04 -42.28 -11.22
C GLU A 268 16.98 -41.89 -12.36
N LEU A 269 17.53 -40.65 -12.34
CA LEU A 269 18.54 -40.20 -13.32
C LEU A 269 19.90 -40.94 -13.16
N ALA A 270 20.31 -41.26 -11.94
CA ALA A 270 21.51 -42.07 -11.71
C ALA A 270 21.34 -43.47 -12.27
N TRP A 271 20.17 -44.08 -12.07
CA TRP A 271 19.86 -45.39 -12.68
C TRP A 271 19.90 -45.32 -14.22
N LEU A 272 19.36 -44.26 -14.81
CA LEU A 272 19.37 -44.05 -16.27
C LEU A 272 20.80 -43.95 -16.85
N ARG A 273 21.74 -43.33 -16.10
CA ARG A 273 23.18 -43.22 -16.48
C ARG A 273 23.93 -44.55 -16.43
N GLN A 274 23.51 -45.47 -15.57
CA GLN A 274 24.17 -46.80 -15.46
C GLN A 274 23.85 -47.75 -16.61
N GLY A 275 22.98 -47.37 -17.55
CA GLY A 275 22.61 -48.14 -18.74
C GLY A 275 21.73 -49.36 -18.43
N PRO A 276 20.53 -49.46 -18.94
CA PRO A 276 19.65 -50.58 -18.69
C PRO A 276 20.15 -51.83 -19.47
N LYS A 277 20.46 -52.90 -18.75
CA LYS A 277 20.98 -54.15 -19.35
C LYS A 277 19.96 -55.05 -20.04
N ALA A 278 18.66 -54.71 -20.03
CA ALA A 278 17.63 -55.52 -20.72
C ALA A 278 16.38 -54.70 -21.15
N ARG A 279 15.84 -54.99 -22.31
CA ARG A 279 14.62 -54.38 -22.87
C ARG A 279 13.35 -55.05 -22.29
N SER A 280 12.85 -54.58 -21.15
CA SER A 280 11.59 -55.09 -20.60
C SER A 280 10.50 -53.99 -20.58
N THR A 281 9.21 -54.39 -20.61
CA THR A 281 8.04 -53.51 -20.55
C THR A 281 8.06 -52.62 -19.31
N LYS A 282 8.58 -53.12 -18.19
CA LYS A 282 8.80 -52.36 -16.94
C LYS A 282 9.80 -51.19 -17.09
N GLN A 283 10.78 -51.32 -17.99
CA GLN A 283 11.73 -50.24 -18.25
C GLN A 283 11.11 -49.11 -19.08
N LYS A 284 10.26 -49.46 -20.06
CA LYS A 284 9.55 -48.43 -20.86
C LYS A 284 8.64 -47.58 -19.98
N ALA A 285 7.90 -48.18 -19.05
CA ALA A 285 7.07 -47.48 -18.07
C ALA A 285 7.91 -46.61 -17.12
N ARG A 286 9.12 -47.06 -16.72
CA ARG A 286 10.05 -46.28 -15.86
C ARG A 286 10.66 -45.08 -16.57
N LEU A 287 11.01 -45.22 -17.86
CA LEU A 287 11.45 -44.14 -18.74
C LEU A 287 10.37 -43.08 -18.91
N GLN A 288 9.12 -43.47 -19.22
CA GLN A 288 7.98 -42.57 -19.32
C GLN A 288 7.74 -41.81 -17.99
N ARG A 289 7.90 -42.50 -16.86
CA ARG A 289 7.78 -41.87 -15.53
C ARG A 289 8.88 -40.83 -15.28
N ILE A 290 10.12 -41.10 -15.70
CA ILE A 290 11.25 -40.15 -15.58
C ILE A 290 11.01 -38.93 -16.49
N GLU A 291 10.50 -39.14 -17.72
CA GLU A 291 10.13 -38.04 -18.62
C GLU A 291 9.02 -37.19 -18.04
N ALA A 292 7.94 -37.79 -17.55
CA ALA A 292 6.85 -37.09 -16.86
C ALA A 292 7.35 -36.33 -15.62
N MET A 293 8.28 -36.90 -14.83
CA MET A 293 8.89 -36.22 -13.69
C MET A 293 9.85 -35.08 -14.12
N ARG A 294 10.45 -35.11 -15.30
CA ARG A 294 11.24 -34.01 -15.87
C ARG A 294 10.38 -32.84 -16.34
N GLU A 295 9.22 -33.15 -16.89
CA GLU A 295 8.25 -32.16 -17.34
C GLU A 295 7.54 -31.47 -16.16
N GLN A 296 7.32 -32.18 -15.07
CA GLN A 296 6.84 -31.62 -13.81
C GLN A 296 7.96 -30.77 -13.17
N LYS A 297 8.05 -29.49 -13.54
CA LYS A 297 8.87 -28.54 -12.77
C LYS A 297 8.25 -28.41 -11.38
N PRO A 298 8.96 -28.79 -10.29
CA PRO A 298 8.50 -28.46 -8.96
C PRO A 298 8.33 -26.95 -8.89
N ASN A 299 7.31 -26.45 -8.23
CA ASN A 299 7.17 -25.04 -7.92
C ASN A 299 8.51 -24.56 -7.38
N GLN A 300 9.14 -23.63 -8.10
CA GLN A 300 10.39 -23.05 -7.64
C GLN A 300 10.08 -22.40 -6.30
N ALA A 301 10.84 -22.78 -5.26
CA ALA A 301 10.78 -22.12 -3.97
C ALA A 301 10.76 -20.61 -4.20
N LYS A 302 9.82 -19.90 -3.53
CA LYS A 302 9.76 -18.44 -3.61
C LYS A 302 11.15 -17.91 -3.34
N ALA A 303 11.70 -17.13 -4.26
CA ALA A 303 12.96 -16.44 -4.02
C ALA A 303 12.72 -15.56 -2.78
N LYS A 304 13.41 -15.88 -1.67
CA LYS A 304 13.40 -15.01 -0.50
C LYS A 304 14.30 -13.84 -0.81
N LEU A 305 13.80 -12.68 -0.56
CA LEU A 305 14.59 -11.45 -0.57
C LEU A 305 15.60 -11.59 0.59
N GLU A 306 16.89 -11.71 0.31
CA GLU A 306 17.93 -11.77 1.32
C GLU A 306 18.83 -10.54 1.16
N MET A 307 18.84 -9.69 2.18
CA MET A 307 19.82 -8.60 2.29
C MET A 307 20.92 -9.04 3.25
N THR A 308 22.05 -9.43 2.70
CA THR A 308 23.29 -9.55 3.46
C THR A 308 23.86 -8.15 3.69
N GLY A 309 24.31 -7.87 4.91
CA GLY A 309 24.69 -6.52 5.35
C GLY A 309 25.68 -5.84 4.41
N ILE A 310 25.34 -4.63 4.02
CA ILE A 310 26.23 -3.70 3.33
C ILE A 310 27.27 -3.24 4.36
N SER A 311 28.54 -3.62 4.19
CA SER A 311 29.59 -3.24 5.15
C SER A 311 30.48 -2.15 4.57
N ARG A 312 30.03 -0.89 4.66
CA ARG A 312 30.95 0.24 4.52
C ARG A 312 31.30 0.75 5.89
N ARG A 313 32.60 0.89 6.19
CA ARG A 313 33.06 1.37 7.49
C ARG A 313 32.52 2.79 7.75
N ILE A 314 31.92 3.00 8.91
CA ILE A 314 31.49 4.29 9.41
C ILE A 314 32.44 4.77 10.50
N GLY A 315 32.79 6.05 10.53
CA GLY A 315 33.59 6.68 11.57
C GLY A 315 32.85 6.83 12.87
N LYS A 316 33.52 7.29 13.93
CA LYS A 316 32.90 7.55 15.22
C LYS A 316 31.93 8.75 15.17
N GLN A 317 32.30 9.77 14.41
CA GLN A 317 31.45 10.94 14.17
C GLN A 317 30.55 10.65 12.98
N VAL A 318 29.25 10.56 13.19
CA VAL A 318 28.27 10.26 12.17
C VAL A 318 27.53 11.54 11.77
N ILE A 319 26.63 12.01 12.62
CA ILE A 319 25.86 13.23 12.40
C ILE A 319 25.69 13.92 13.74
N GLU A 320 26.01 15.21 13.80
CA GLU A 320 25.82 16.04 14.98
C GLU A 320 24.90 17.21 14.65
N ALA A 321 23.78 17.30 15.34
CA ALA A 321 22.82 18.38 15.23
C ALA A 321 22.87 19.20 16.52
N GLU A 322 23.15 20.52 16.45
CA GLU A 322 23.19 21.43 17.56
C GLU A 322 22.19 22.57 17.37
N ALA A 323 21.15 22.60 18.22
CA ALA A 323 20.12 23.63 18.27
C ALA A 323 19.49 23.92 16.88
N VAL A 324 19.30 22.88 16.06
CA VAL A 324 18.80 23.01 14.69
C VAL A 324 17.37 23.47 14.70
N GLY A 325 17.09 24.58 14.00
CA GLY A 325 15.75 25.12 13.74
C GLY A 325 15.47 25.29 12.26
N VAL A 326 14.21 25.08 11.87
CA VAL A 326 13.73 25.31 10.49
C VAL A 326 12.31 25.84 10.51
N THR A 327 12.07 26.87 9.69
CA THR A 327 10.74 27.43 9.46
C THR A 327 10.16 26.92 8.14
N ALA A 328 8.82 26.93 8.01
CA ALA A 328 8.11 26.41 6.82
C ALA A 328 8.51 27.14 5.52
N ASP A 329 8.75 28.46 5.61
CA ASP A 329 9.15 29.32 4.51
C ASP A 329 10.66 29.38 4.25
N GLY A 330 11.47 28.79 5.14
CA GLY A 330 12.94 28.83 5.06
C GLY A 330 13.56 30.20 5.34
N SER A 331 12.76 31.25 5.64
CA SER A 331 13.22 32.63 5.82
C SER A 331 13.40 33.07 7.29
N GLY A 332 13.01 32.17 8.24
CA GLY A 332 13.11 32.47 9.70
C GLY A 332 11.91 33.25 10.27
N GLY A 333 10.96 33.70 9.42
CA GLY A 333 9.75 34.43 9.84
C GLY A 333 8.46 33.59 9.86
N GLY A 334 8.48 32.39 9.28
CA GLY A 334 7.33 31.50 9.18
C GLY A 334 7.11 30.62 10.41
N ARG A 335 6.06 29.78 10.36
CA ARG A 335 5.78 28.79 11.41
C ARG A 335 6.99 27.85 11.60
N PRO A 336 7.51 27.69 12.83
CA PRO A 336 8.60 26.75 13.08
C PRO A 336 8.13 25.32 12.83
N LEU A 337 8.88 24.56 12.05
CA LEU A 337 8.70 23.10 11.84
C LEU A 337 9.61 22.32 12.78
N LEU A 338 10.81 22.84 13.04
CA LEU A 338 11.75 22.34 14.04
C LEU A 338 12.26 23.54 14.83
N ASP A 339 12.43 23.37 16.13
CA ASP A 339 12.94 24.41 17.02
C ASP A 339 13.91 23.81 18.05
N GLY A 340 15.19 24.22 17.98
CA GLY A 340 16.20 23.82 18.92
C GLY A 340 16.54 22.33 18.97
N PHE A 341 16.37 21.58 17.88
CA PHE A 341 16.67 20.15 17.85
C PHE A 341 18.18 19.92 18.01
N SER A 342 18.57 19.13 19.02
CA SER A 342 19.96 18.71 19.24
C SER A 342 20.02 17.22 19.45
N TYR A 343 20.86 16.54 18.65
CA TYR A 343 21.09 15.11 18.75
C TYR A 343 22.42 14.71 18.12
N SER A 344 23.13 13.77 18.74
CA SER A 344 24.35 13.17 18.20
C SER A 344 24.07 11.72 17.80
N PHE A 345 24.10 11.45 16.52
CA PHE A 345 23.83 10.11 15.96
C PHE A 345 25.08 9.23 16.05
N SER A 346 24.90 8.03 16.54
CA SER A 346 25.95 7.00 16.67
C SER A 346 25.86 5.95 15.57
N PRO A 347 26.96 5.20 15.26
CA PRO A 347 26.98 4.23 14.17
C PRO A 347 25.97 3.08 14.29
N GLU A 348 25.52 2.76 15.51
CA GLU A 348 24.61 1.66 15.80
C GLU A 348 23.17 2.09 16.01
N ASP A 349 22.90 3.40 15.90
CA ASP A 349 21.57 3.95 16.17
C ASP A 349 20.54 3.46 15.14
N ARG A 350 19.38 3.10 15.67
CA ARG A 350 18.16 2.84 14.89
C ARG A 350 17.03 3.68 15.45
N ILE A 351 16.73 4.78 14.76
CA ILE A 351 15.85 5.83 15.27
C ILE A 351 14.55 5.85 14.51
N GLY A 352 13.43 5.72 15.21
CA GLY A 352 12.09 5.94 14.69
C GLY A 352 11.63 7.36 14.98
N ILE A 353 11.25 8.11 13.92
CA ILE A 353 10.71 9.47 14.04
C ILE A 353 9.19 9.38 13.95
N ILE A 354 8.50 9.72 15.04
CA ILE A 354 7.05 9.62 15.17
C ILE A 354 6.47 11.02 15.39
N GLY A 355 5.32 11.29 14.80
CA GLY A 355 4.59 12.54 14.98
C GLY A 355 3.45 12.71 13.99
N PRO A 356 2.55 13.68 14.23
CA PRO A 356 1.43 13.99 13.32
C PRO A 356 1.90 14.37 11.92
N ASN A 357 1.00 14.31 10.95
CA ASN A 357 1.28 14.81 9.61
C ASN A 357 1.54 16.32 9.64
N GLY A 358 2.59 16.76 8.93
CA GLY A 358 3.03 18.16 8.94
C GLY A 358 3.84 18.59 10.16
N SER A 359 4.28 17.67 11.03
CA SER A 359 5.12 17.96 12.19
C SER A 359 6.61 18.18 11.88
N GLY A 360 7.02 18.10 10.61
CA GLY A 360 8.41 18.33 10.21
C GLY A 360 9.27 17.07 10.08
N LYS A 361 8.69 15.84 10.11
CA LYS A 361 9.45 14.58 9.97
C LYS A 361 10.30 14.52 8.70
N SER A 362 9.68 14.71 7.54
CA SER A 362 10.39 14.74 6.26
C SER A 362 11.37 15.90 6.17
N THR A 363 11.04 17.04 6.78
CA THR A 363 11.93 18.20 6.86
C THR A 363 13.22 17.89 7.64
N LEU A 364 13.12 17.13 8.74
CA LEU A 364 14.30 16.69 9.50
C LEU A 364 15.13 15.72 8.65
N LEU A 365 14.52 14.81 7.93
CA LEU A 365 15.24 13.89 7.02
C LEU A 365 15.92 14.65 5.87
N ASP A 366 15.27 15.66 5.29
CA ASP A 366 15.83 16.52 4.25
C ASP A 366 17.03 17.35 4.74
N LEU A 367 16.98 17.83 5.99
CA LEU A 367 18.12 18.50 6.64
C LEU A 367 19.30 17.54 6.78
N ILE A 368 19.07 16.34 7.32
CA ILE A 368 20.12 15.33 7.49
C ILE A 368 20.68 14.91 6.14
N ALA A 369 19.84 14.82 5.09
CA ALA A 369 20.26 14.50 3.74
C ALA A 369 21.02 15.65 3.03
N GLY A 370 21.09 16.84 3.64
CA GLY A 370 21.71 18.04 3.03
C GLY A 370 20.90 18.63 1.88
N ARG A 371 19.61 18.27 1.75
CA ARG A 371 18.71 18.86 0.74
C ARG A 371 18.13 20.20 1.17
N ARG A 372 18.19 20.48 2.45
CA ARG A 372 17.74 21.74 3.06
C ARG A 372 18.78 22.22 4.06
N GLU A 373 18.96 23.53 4.16
CA GLU A 373 19.82 24.14 5.17
C GLU A 373 19.01 24.50 6.41
N PRO A 374 19.59 24.37 7.62
CA PRO A 374 18.94 24.84 8.85
C PRO A 374 18.87 26.36 8.85
N THR A 375 17.76 26.94 9.38
CA THR A 375 17.64 28.40 9.58
C THR A 375 18.32 28.85 10.87
N GLN A 376 18.53 27.94 11.81
CA GLN A 376 19.24 28.17 13.10
C GLN A 376 20.00 26.90 13.46
N GLY A 377 21.07 27.08 14.27
CA GLY A 377 21.91 25.97 14.71
C GLY A 377 22.87 25.47 13.64
N SER A 378 23.44 24.31 13.88
CA SER A 378 24.39 23.66 12.96
C SER A 378 24.13 22.17 12.80
N LEU A 379 24.42 21.64 11.60
CA LEU A 379 24.38 20.22 11.31
C LEU A 379 25.72 19.82 10.70
N LEU A 380 26.44 18.92 11.38
CA LEU A 380 27.73 18.42 10.94
C LEU A 380 27.61 16.95 10.52
N LEU A 381 28.07 16.65 9.31
CA LEU A 381 28.14 15.28 8.77
C LEU A 381 29.59 14.81 8.83
N GLY A 382 29.81 13.59 9.32
CA GLY A 382 31.12 12.97 9.34
C GLY A 382 31.64 12.67 7.91
N GLU A 383 32.93 12.83 7.67
CA GLU A 383 33.55 12.65 6.35
C GLU A 383 33.33 11.26 5.72
N THR A 384 33.10 10.23 6.55
CA THR A 384 32.86 8.85 6.11
C THR A 384 31.40 8.52 5.88
N VAL A 385 30.51 9.48 6.09
CA VAL A 385 29.05 9.27 5.99
C VAL A 385 28.63 9.27 4.52
N HIS A 386 27.96 8.20 4.12
CA HIS A 386 27.30 8.05 2.83
C HIS A 386 25.84 7.78 3.06
N ILE A 387 25.01 8.77 2.76
CA ILE A 387 23.56 8.74 3.00
C ILE A 387 22.84 8.08 1.81
N GLY A 388 22.03 7.06 2.11
CA GLY A 388 20.99 6.56 1.24
C GLY A 388 19.64 7.09 1.71
N TYR A 389 18.96 7.87 0.88
CA TYR A 389 17.67 8.47 1.23
C TYR A 389 16.55 7.93 0.35
N LEU A 390 15.62 7.23 0.96
CA LEU A 390 14.36 6.81 0.34
C LEU A 390 13.27 7.83 0.72
N ASP A 391 13.04 8.79 -0.16
CA ASP A 391 12.02 9.84 0.01
C ASP A 391 10.63 9.40 -0.50
N GLN A 392 9.61 10.25 -0.28
CA GLN A 392 8.25 10.01 -0.78
C GLN A 392 8.13 10.25 -2.28
N HIS A 393 9.06 10.99 -2.91
CA HIS A 393 8.98 11.40 -4.31
C HIS A 393 9.83 10.51 -5.21
N THR A 394 9.24 10.04 -6.31
CA THR A 394 9.90 9.23 -7.34
C THR A 394 10.46 10.12 -8.47
N GLU A 395 11.03 11.28 -8.13
CA GLU A 395 11.53 12.25 -9.13
C GLU A 395 12.63 11.70 -10.04
N ASP A 396 13.41 10.74 -9.56
CA ASP A 396 14.51 10.14 -10.33
C ASP A 396 14.06 9.43 -11.62
N PHE A 397 12.81 9.01 -11.70
CA PHE A 397 12.27 8.39 -12.91
C PHE A 397 12.13 9.36 -14.08
N ASN A 398 12.04 10.67 -13.82
CA ASN A 398 11.84 11.69 -14.84
C ASN A 398 13.16 12.27 -15.38
N LYS A 399 14.31 11.91 -14.80
CA LYS A 399 15.64 12.37 -15.23
C LYS A 399 16.15 11.56 -16.43
N GLY A 400 16.95 12.19 -17.31
CA GLY A 400 17.58 11.55 -18.46
C GLY A 400 16.57 11.09 -19.52
N LYS A 401 16.63 9.80 -19.92
CA LYS A 401 15.70 9.20 -20.89
C LYS A 401 14.28 8.99 -20.34
N GLY A 402 14.03 9.39 -19.11
CA GLY A 402 12.73 9.26 -18.45
C GLY A 402 12.28 7.81 -18.29
N LEU A 403 10.99 7.57 -18.50
CA LEU A 403 10.36 6.26 -18.30
C LEU A 403 10.69 5.21 -19.39
N ASP A 404 11.34 5.63 -20.49
CA ASP A 404 11.74 4.70 -21.57
C ASP A 404 13.03 3.93 -21.25
N ARG A 405 13.77 4.31 -20.19
CA ARG A 405 14.94 3.58 -19.72
C ARG A 405 14.59 2.18 -19.31
N LYS A 406 15.51 1.23 -19.49
CA LYS A 406 15.36 -0.14 -18.95
C LYS A 406 15.61 -0.16 -17.45
N VAL A 407 14.98 -1.12 -16.79
CA VAL A 407 15.14 -1.34 -15.34
C VAL A 407 16.60 -1.50 -14.94
N ILE A 408 17.37 -2.30 -15.68
CA ILE A 408 18.79 -2.52 -15.38
C ILE A 408 19.63 -1.24 -15.60
N GLU A 409 19.40 -0.50 -16.67
CA GLU A 409 20.09 0.76 -16.97
C GLU A 409 19.93 1.77 -15.83
N PHE A 410 18.73 1.85 -15.26
CA PHE A 410 18.42 2.75 -14.15
C PHE A 410 19.24 2.45 -12.88
N VAL A 411 19.52 1.18 -12.61
CA VAL A 411 20.33 0.78 -11.45
C VAL A 411 21.83 0.91 -11.77
N GLU A 412 22.27 0.52 -12.98
CA GLU A 412 23.66 0.60 -13.41
C GLU A 412 24.21 2.04 -13.49
N GLU A 413 23.33 3.03 -13.75
CA GLU A 413 23.68 4.46 -13.68
C GLU A 413 24.17 4.88 -12.28
N ALA A 414 23.68 4.22 -11.22
CA ALA A 414 24.12 4.49 -9.86
C ALA A 414 25.42 3.76 -9.52
N ALA A 415 25.48 2.46 -9.81
CA ALA A 415 26.66 1.64 -9.72
C ALA A 415 26.43 0.30 -10.47
N SER A 416 27.47 -0.25 -11.09
CA SER A 416 27.39 -1.54 -11.78
C SER A 416 27.58 -2.73 -10.85
N ARG A 417 28.20 -2.54 -9.68
CA ARG A 417 28.53 -3.57 -8.69
C ARG A 417 28.51 -3.00 -7.28
N ILE A 418 28.24 -3.87 -6.32
CA ILE A 418 28.31 -3.57 -4.88
C ILE A 418 29.07 -4.70 -4.18
N ASP A 419 29.82 -4.36 -3.14
CA ASP A 419 30.44 -5.33 -2.22
C ASP A 419 29.50 -5.58 -1.04
N LEU A 420 29.01 -6.80 -0.91
CA LEU A 420 28.14 -7.25 0.19
C LEU A 420 28.94 -8.21 1.07
N GLY A 421 29.72 -7.64 2.03
CA GLY A 421 30.47 -8.45 2.99
C GLY A 421 31.57 -9.33 2.39
N GLY A 422 32.23 -8.86 1.29
CA GLY A 422 33.26 -9.57 0.56
C GLY A 422 32.77 -10.32 -0.69
N GLU A 423 31.48 -10.34 -0.96
CA GLU A 423 30.89 -10.84 -2.20
C GLU A 423 30.59 -9.68 -3.16
N GLN A 424 31.20 -9.67 -4.34
CA GLN A 424 30.89 -8.70 -5.38
C GLN A 424 29.61 -9.11 -6.12
N VAL A 425 28.56 -8.33 -5.94
CA VAL A 425 27.23 -8.54 -6.56
C VAL A 425 27.04 -7.53 -7.68
N THR A 426 26.65 -8.00 -8.86
CA THR A 426 26.32 -7.12 -10.01
C THR A 426 24.93 -6.51 -9.85
N ALA A 427 24.65 -5.41 -10.59
CA ALA A 427 23.34 -4.80 -10.63
C ALA A 427 22.23 -5.80 -11.03
N SER A 428 22.51 -6.69 -11.99
CA SER A 428 21.56 -7.74 -12.40
C SER A 428 21.27 -8.74 -11.28
N GLN A 429 22.29 -9.20 -10.57
CA GLN A 429 22.13 -10.12 -9.42
C GLN A 429 21.39 -9.44 -8.26
N LEU A 430 21.67 -8.15 -8.00
CA LEU A 430 20.95 -7.40 -6.99
C LEU A 430 19.47 -7.24 -7.38
N LEU A 431 19.18 -6.93 -8.64
CA LEU A 431 17.81 -6.85 -9.16
C LEU A 431 17.08 -8.20 -9.03
N GLU A 432 17.74 -9.33 -9.27
CA GLU A 432 17.13 -10.65 -9.02
C GLU A 432 16.79 -10.86 -7.55
N ARG A 433 17.69 -10.46 -6.64
CA ARG A 433 17.43 -10.47 -5.19
C ARG A 433 16.22 -9.58 -4.82
N PHE A 434 16.00 -8.46 -5.55
CA PHE A 434 14.85 -7.58 -5.42
C PHE A 434 13.63 -8.01 -6.25
N LEU A 435 13.57 -9.28 -6.66
CA LEU A 435 12.44 -9.88 -7.38
C LEU A 435 12.18 -9.26 -8.77
N PHE A 436 13.22 -8.78 -9.44
CA PHE A 436 13.21 -8.41 -10.85
C PHE A 436 13.87 -9.51 -11.68
N PRO A 437 13.10 -10.45 -12.24
CA PRO A 437 13.66 -11.53 -13.05
C PRO A 437 14.33 -10.98 -14.32
N PRO A 438 15.29 -11.72 -14.94
CA PRO A 438 16.05 -11.23 -16.10
C PRO A 438 15.20 -10.69 -17.24
N ALA A 439 14.04 -11.30 -17.51
CA ALA A 439 13.12 -10.84 -18.55
C ALA A 439 12.55 -9.43 -18.23
N GLN A 440 12.35 -9.09 -16.97
CA GLN A 440 11.82 -7.81 -16.54
C GLN A 440 12.91 -6.72 -16.46
N GLN A 441 14.17 -7.10 -16.24
CA GLN A 441 15.29 -6.17 -16.14
C GLN A 441 15.52 -5.37 -17.44
N HIS A 442 15.14 -5.94 -18.58
CA HIS A 442 15.25 -5.29 -19.89
C HIS A 442 13.98 -4.57 -20.35
N SER A 443 12.93 -4.57 -19.53
CA SER A 443 11.70 -3.83 -19.82
C SER A 443 11.81 -2.35 -19.47
N PRO A 444 11.07 -1.45 -20.16
CA PRO A 444 11.06 -0.03 -19.82
C PRO A 444 10.39 0.24 -18.48
N LEU A 445 10.86 1.28 -17.78
CA LEU A 445 10.34 1.71 -16.46
C LEU A 445 8.84 2.07 -16.51
N ALA A 446 8.35 2.51 -17.66
CA ALA A 446 6.94 2.82 -17.87
C ALA A 446 6.00 1.64 -17.55
N LYS A 447 6.48 0.40 -17.74
CA LYS A 447 5.70 -0.83 -17.51
C LYS A 447 5.65 -1.26 -16.04
N LEU A 448 6.41 -0.62 -15.16
CA LEU A 448 6.44 -0.96 -13.74
C LEU A 448 5.25 -0.35 -13.00
N SER A 449 4.65 -1.12 -12.11
CA SER A 449 3.68 -0.64 -11.12
C SER A 449 4.35 0.31 -10.10
N GLY A 450 3.55 1.08 -9.35
CA GLY A 450 4.04 1.98 -8.30
C GLY A 450 4.93 1.27 -7.28
N GLY A 451 4.51 0.13 -6.76
CA GLY A 451 5.29 -0.67 -5.81
C GLY A 451 6.58 -1.26 -6.42
N GLU A 452 6.56 -1.67 -7.70
CA GLU A 452 7.79 -2.10 -8.39
C GLU A 452 8.77 -0.95 -8.57
N ARG A 453 8.28 0.25 -8.89
CA ARG A 453 9.12 1.47 -8.97
C ARG A 453 9.74 1.79 -7.61
N ARG A 454 8.97 1.74 -6.54
CA ARG A 454 9.46 1.98 -5.17
C ARG A 454 10.54 0.98 -4.78
N ARG A 455 10.33 -0.32 -5.07
CA ARG A 455 11.31 -1.38 -4.87
C ARG A 455 12.58 -1.19 -5.71
N LEU A 456 12.44 -0.71 -6.94
CA LEU A 456 13.56 -0.38 -7.82
C LEU A 456 14.37 0.81 -7.29
N THR A 457 13.72 1.86 -6.78
CA THR A 457 14.39 2.99 -6.13
C THR A 457 15.20 2.53 -4.93
N LEU A 458 14.63 1.65 -4.10
CA LEU A 458 15.34 1.03 -2.98
C LEU A 458 16.57 0.25 -3.46
N CYS A 459 16.45 -0.56 -4.51
CA CYS A 459 17.56 -1.30 -5.11
C CYS A 459 18.67 -0.34 -5.60
N ARG A 460 18.30 0.74 -6.31
CA ARG A 460 19.23 1.77 -6.79
C ARG A 460 19.93 2.51 -5.65
N MET A 461 19.25 2.78 -4.56
CA MET A 461 19.84 3.40 -3.38
C MET A 461 20.86 2.46 -2.73
N LEU A 462 20.51 1.19 -2.56
CA LEU A 462 21.35 0.21 -1.86
C LEU A 462 22.59 -0.18 -2.66
N ILE A 463 22.56 -0.17 -4.01
CA ILE A 463 23.74 -0.50 -4.82
C ILE A 463 24.88 0.51 -4.62
N GLN A 464 24.60 1.72 -4.12
CA GLN A 464 25.60 2.74 -3.81
C GLN A 464 26.33 2.48 -2.48
N ALA A 465 25.98 1.38 -1.78
CA ALA A 465 26.54 0.99 -0.48
C ALA A 465 26.47 2.12 0.57
N PRO A 466 25.30 2.70 0.87
CA PRO A 466 25.20 3.71 1.93
C PRO A 466 25.47 3.08 3.29
N ASN A 467 26.05 3.87 4.22
CA ASN A 467 26.25 3.47 5.61
C ASN A 467 25.30 4.18 6.59
N VAL A 468 24.54 5.15 6.11
CA VAL A 468 23.41 5.77 6.82
C VAL A 468 22.17 5.68 5.93
N LEU A 469 21.08 5.13 6.46
CA LEU A 469 19.80 5.00 5.73
C LEU A 469 18.78 5.97 6.33
N LEU A 470 18.24 6.84 5.48
CA LEU A 470 17.11 7.68 5.78
C LEU A 470 15.89 7.15 5.04
N LEU A 471 14.86 6.77 5.77
CA LEU A 471 13.66 6.16 5.21
C LEU A 471 12.43 7.00 5.59
N ASP A 472 11.83 7.66 4.60
CA ASP A 472 10.61 8.44 4.78
C ASP A 472 9.39 7.62 4.35
N GLU A 473 8.56 7.25 5.33
CA GLU A 473 7.38 6.38 5.15
C GLU A 473 7.69 5.12 4.30
N PRO A 474 8.69 4.30 4.71
CA PRO A 474 9.15 3.18 3.88
C PRO A 474 8.10 2.10 3.67
N THR A 475 7.07 2.06 4.51
CA THR A 475 5.96 1.09 4.42
C THR A 475 4.97 1.41 3.32
N ASN A 476 4.92 2.67 2.86
CA ASN A 476 4.01 3.07 1.79
C ASN A 476 4.49 2.47 0.46
N ASP A 477 3.56 1.87 -0.26
CA ASP A 477 3.76 1.27 -1.60
C ASP A 477 4.72 0.05 -1.66
N LEU A 478 5.32 -0.38 -0.54
CA LEU A 478 6.10 -1.63 -0.48
C LEU A 478 5.21 -2.79 -0.03
N ASP A 479 5.31 -3.92 -0.73
CA ASP A 479 4.59 -5.13 -0.32
C ASP A 479 5.20 -5.78 0.93
N VAL A 480 4.41 -6.65 1.57
CA VAL A 480 4.79 -7.34 2.81
C VAL A 480 6.10 -8.13 2.67
N GLN A 481 6.38 -8.67 1.48
CA GLN A 481 7.63 -9.41 1.21
C GLN A 481 8.83 -8.48 1.20
N THR A 482 8.73 -7.32 0.56
CA THR A 482 9.77 -6.29 0.55
C THR A 482 9.99 -5.68 1.94
N LEU A 483 8.90 -5.43 2.69
CA LEU A 483 8.98 -4.92 4.06
C LEU A 483 9.64 -5.90 5.04
N SER A 484 9.54 -7.20 4.83
CA SER A 484 10.17 -8.20 5.70
C SER A 484 11.69 -8.23 5.60
N VAL A 485 12.28 -7.51 4.67
CA VAL A 485 13.72 -7.47 4.38
C VAL A 485 14.35 -6.15 4.79
N LEU A 486 13.58 -5.06 4.86
CA LEU A 486 13.97 -3.80 5.50
C LEU A 486 14.00 -3.91 7.02
#